data_1702d6daaaec7a9a6ab4e94e7b1357a2
#
_entry.id   1702d6daaaec7a9a6ab4e94e7b1357a2
#
_cell.length_a   1.000
_cell.length_b   1.000
_cell.length_c   1.000
_cell.angle_alpha   90.00
_cell.angle_beta   90.00
_cell.angle_gamma   90.00
#
_symmetry.space_group_name_H-M   'P 1'
#
loop_
_entity.id
_entity.type
_entity.pdbx_description
1 polymer ?
#
loop_
_entity_poly.entity_id
_entity_poly.type
_entity_poly.pdbx_seq_one_letter_code
_entity_poly.pdbx_strand_id
1 'polypeptide(L)'
;MNVIWAPWRMAYVKNARKPAGCIFCVERGTDHDAARLILHRGQHGFVIMNRYPYNSGHLLVAPYAHVKSLELLPADCALELIRMTNLSIQALHLAVRPEGFNVGLNLGQVSGAGIEAHLHLHIVPRWNGDTNFMSLLAETRVIPEHLRATYRKLRASFRSALAKLPQTNAQSGHRIRTSGRSPRLGTKPTTGRGRSARRSAKTNP
;
A
#
# COMPACT_ATOMS: atom_id res chain seq x y z
N MET A 1 -15.26 -8.74 -22.50
CA MET A 1 -14.19 -8.30 -21.60
C MET A 1 -13.39 -7.21 -22.33
N ASN A 2 -13.50 -5.94 -21.93
CA ASN A 2 -12.78 -4.88 -22.60
C ASN A 2 -11.33 -4.85 -22.11
N VAL A 3 -10.38 -5.16 -23.00
CA VAL A 3 -8.94 -5.15 -22.69
C VAL A 3 -8.44 -3.71 -22.84
N ILE A 4 -7.97 -3.11 -21.74
CA ILE A 4 -7.33 -1.79 -21.76
C ILE A 4 -5.85 -2.01 -22.05
N TRP A 5 -5.39 -1.59 -23.22
CA TRP A 5 -3.99 -1.63 -23.60
C TRP A 5 -3.22 -0.48 -22.95
N ALA A 6 -2.00 -0.76 -22.46
CA ALA A 6 -1.12 0.21 -21.83
C ALA A 6 0.26 0.25 -22.53
N PRO A 7 0.37 0.79 -23.77
CA PRO A 7 1.59 0.71 -24.57
C PRO A 7 2.79 1.45 -23.99
N TRP A 8 2.57 2.52 -23.18
CA TRP A 8 3.66 3.16 -22.44
C TRP A 8 4.38 2.18 -21.47
N ARG A 9 3.66 1.17 -20.97
CA ARG A 9 4.25 0.06 -20.22
C ARG A 9 5.08 -0.84 -21.13
N MET A 10 4.68 -0.98 -22.40
CA MET A 10 5.44 -1.76 -23.39
C MET A 10 6.77 -1.09 -23.73
N ALA A 11 6.87 0.24 -23.76
CA ALA A 11 8.14 0.93 -23.88
C ALA A 11 9.06 0.65 -22.68
N TYR A 12 8.50 0.61 -21.47
CA TYR A 12 9.20 0.18 -20.26
C TYR A 12 9.62 -1.29 -20.34
N VAL A 13 8.75 -2.18 -20.80
CA VAL A 13 9.02 -3.63 -20.90
C VAL A 13 9.99 -3.94 -22.06
N LYS A 14 9.85 -3.26 -23.22
CA LYS A 14 10.66 -3.50 -24.42
C LYS A 14 12.01 -2.77 -24.42
N ASN A 15 12.10 -1.55 -23.87
CA ASN A 15 13.31 -0.72 -23.91
C ASN A 15 14.13 -0.73 -22.63
N ALA A 16 13.73 -1.46 -21.62
CA ALA A 16 14.53 -1.63 -20.44
C ALA A 16 15.77 -2.48 -20.76
N ARG A 17 16.85 -1.85 -21.24
CA ARG A 17 18.18 -2.29 -20.83
C ARG A 17 18.11 -2.31 -19.31
N LYS A 18 17.86 -3.49 -18.74
CA LYS A 18 17.82 -3.67 -17.28
C LYS A 18 19.12 -3.08 -16.76
N PRO A 19 19.10 -2.04 -15.92
CA PRO A 19 20.33 -1.53 -15.35
C PRO A 19 21.02 -2.71 -14.67
N ALA A 20 22.36 -2.75 -14.75
CA ALA A 20 23.12 -3.77 -14.05
C ALA A 20 22.81 -3.68 -12.55
N GLY A 21 22.01 -4.61 -12.03
CA GLY A 21 21.58 -4.63 -10.63
C GLY A 21 20.14 -4.15 -10.37
N CYS A 22 19.73 -4.30 -9.12
CA CYS A 22 18.40 -3.94 -8.65
C CYS A 22 18.33 -2.44 -8.32
N ILE A 23 17.34 -1.72 -8.86
CA ILE A 23 17.16 -0.28 -8.61
C ILE A 23 16.78 0.04 -7.15
N PHE A 24 16.25 -0.94 -6.40
CA PHE A 24 15.90 -0.79 -4.98
C PHE A 24 17.05 -1.18 -4.04
N CYS A 25 18.13 -1.80 -4.53
CA CYS A 25 19.33 -2.01 -3.74
C CYS A 25 20.11 -0.69 -3.66
N VAL A 26 19.73 0.12 -2.68
CA VAL A 26 20.34 1.43 -2.42
C VAL A 26 21.24 1.38 -1.20
N GLU A 27 22.41 2.00 -1.29
CA GLU A 27 23.30 2.15 -0.14
C GLU A 27 22.66 3.05 0.93
N ARG A 28 22.92 2.76 2.21
CA ARG A 28 22.50 3.59 3.32
C ARG A 28 23.41 4.83 3.40
N GLY A 29 22.79 5.99 3.71
CA GLY A 29 23.56 7.20 4.01
C GLY A 29 24.23 7.90 2.82
N THR A 30 23.69 7.74 1.61
CA THR A 30 24.25 8.41 0.41
C THR A 30 23.57 9.74 0.13
N ASP A 31 24.34 10.74 -0.36
CA ASP A 31 23.82 12.05 -0.74
C ASP A 31 23.08 12.08 -2.08
N HIS A 32 22.83 10.91 -2.68
CA HIS A 32 22.21 10.81 -4.00
C HIS A 32 20.68 10.70 -3.98
N ASP A 33 20.03 11.03 -2.85
CA ASP A 33 18.58 10.90 -2.70
C ASP A 33 17.78 11.68 -3.74
N ALA A 34 18.19 12.90 -4.06
CA ALA A 34 17.51 13.71 -5.06
C ALA A 34 17.62 13.14 -6.48
N ALA A 35 18.77 12.59 -6.83
CA ALA A 35 18.99 11.94 -8.14
C ALA A 35 18.20 10.63 -8.26
N ARG A 36 18.09 9.89 -7.17
CA ARG A 36 17.32 8.63 -7.08
C ARG A 36 15.85 8.84 -6.77
N LEU A 37 15.41 10.06 -6.43
CA LEU A 37 14.05 10.42 -6.02
C LEU A 37 13.63 9.78 -4.69
N ILE A 38 14.57 9.55 -3.77
CA ILE A 38 14.31 9.05 -2.42
C ILE A 38 13.81 10.22 -1.55
N LEU A 39 12.65 10.06 -0.93
CA LEU A 39 11.98 11.09 -0.13
C LEU A 39 12.26 10.94 1.36
N HIS A 40 12.36 9.71 1.84
CA HIS A 40 12.56 9.39 3.25
C HIS A 40 13.32 8.08 3.40
N ARG A 41 14.19 8.01 4.41
CA ARG A 41 14.93 6.83 4.81
C ARG A 41 14.62 6.48 6.25
N GLY A 42 14.28 5.22 6.49
CA GLY A 42 14.11 4.64 7.81
C GLY A 42 15.23 3.70 8.17
N GLN A 43 15.00 2.89 9.19
CA GLN A 43 15.96 1.91 9.68
C GLN A 43 16.04 0.69 8.76
N HIS A 44 14.91 0.17 8.30
CA HIS A 44 14.82 -1.07 7.51
C HIS A 44 14.40 -0.84 6.06
N GLY A 45 13.92 0.36 5.71
CA GLY A 45 13.43 0.67 4.38
C GLY A 45 13.51 2.14 4.01
N PHE A 46 12.95 2.48 2.87
CA PHE A 46 12.93 3.85 2.34
C PHE A 46 11.69 4.10 1.49
N VAL A 47 11.38 5.38 1.31
CA VAL A 47 10.31 5.86 0.42
C VAL A 47 10.93 6.52 -0.79
N ILE A 48 10.52 6.10 -1.99
CA ILE A 48 11.02 6.59 -3.27
C ILE A 48 9.85 6.95 -4.19
N MET A 49 9.97 8.02 -4.98
CA MET A 49 9.01 8.27 -6.05
C MET A 49 9.18 7.31 -7.20
N ASN A 50 8.08 6.80 -7.72
CA ASN A 50 8.11 6.00 -8.93
C ASN A 50 8.51 6.88 -10.13
N ARG A 51 9.57 6.48 -10.85
CA ARG A 51 10.03 7.18 -12.06
C ARG A 51 9.05 7.02 -13.23
N TYR A 52 8.25 5.96 -13.20
CA TYR A 52 7.21 5.66 -14.19
C TYR A 52 5.84 5.60 -13.50
N PRO A 53 5.31 6.74 -13.03
CA PRO A 53 4.19 6.76 -12.12
C PRO A 53 2.89 6.35 -12.83
N TYR A 54 2.00 5.68 -12.10
CA TYR A 54 0.63 5.43 -12.57
C TYR A 54 -0.23 6.69 -12.48
N ASN A 55 0.08 7.54 -11.50
CA ASN A 55 -0.56 8.83 -11.30
C ASN A 55 0.45 9.80 -10.66
N SER A 56 0.18 11.11 -10.70
CA SER A 56 1.05 12.12 -10.09
C SER A 56 1.25 11.82 -8.60
N GLY A 57 2.49 11.84 -8.12
CA GLY A 57 2.79 11.51 -6.72
C GLY A 57 2.80 10.02 -6.37
N HIS A 58 2.83 9.10 -7.34
CA HIS A 58 2.98 7.67 -7.08
C HIS A 58 4.29 7.38 -6.33
N LEU A 59 4.17 6.83 -5.12
CA LEU A 59 5.27 6.46 -4.24
C LEU A 59 5.43 4.96 -4.14
N LEU A 60 6.66 4.55 -3.82
CA LEU A 60 7.01 3.19 -3.50
C LEU A 60 7.67 3.16 -2.12
N VAL A 61 7.33 2.17 -1.30
CA VAL A 61 8.00 1.88 -0.03
C VAL A 61 8.69 0.53 -0.19
N ALA A 62 10.02 0.51 -0.03
CA ALA A 62 10.82 -0.69 -0.24
C ALA A 62 11.74 -0.95 0.96
N PRO A 63 11.97 -2.21 1.36
CA PRO A 63 12.99 -2.55 2.35
C PRO A 63 14.40 -2.39 1.76
N TYR A 64 15.42 -2.23 2.61
CA TYR A 64 16.82 -2.36 2.17
C TYR A 64 17.19 -3.82 1.86
N ALA A 65 16.51 -4.77 2.52
CA ALA A 65 16.69 -6.18 2.26
C ALA A 65 16.18 -6.53 0.85
N HIS A 66 17.02 -7.23 0.07
CA HIS A 66 16.66 -7.72 -1.26
C HIS A 66 15.85 -9.01 -1.13
N VAL A 67 14.55 -8.87 -0.90
CA VAL A 67 13.60 -9.98 -0.77
C VAL A 67 12.45 -9.78 -1.73
N LYS A 68 11.82 -10.86 -2.17
CA LYS A 68 10.75 -10.81 -3.19
C LYS A 68 9.33 -10.81 -2.61
N SER A 69 9.17 -11.07 -1.31
CA SER A 69 7.85 -11.25 -0.70
C SER A 69 7.85 -10.94 0.80
N LEU A 70 6.65 -10.73 1.35
CA LEU A 70 6.45 -10.25 2.73
C LEU A 70 6.88 -11.27 3.80
N GLU A 71 6.64 -12.55 3.55
CA GLU A 71 6.97 -13.64 4.50
C GLU A 71 8.48 -13.81 4.71
N LEU A 72 9.30 -13.18 3.86
CA LEU A 72 10.76 -13.17 3.99
C LEU A 72 11.28 -12.00 4.84
N LEU A 73 10.40 -11.08 5.27
CA LEU A 73 10.78 -9.94 6.08
C LEU A 73 10.67 -10.24 7.58
N PRO A 74 11.62 -9.75 8.40
CA PRO A 74 11.45 -9.65 9.84
C PRO A 74 10.23 -8.78 10.19
N ALA A 75 9.55 -9.10 11.31
CA ALA A 75 8.32 -8.42 11.70
C ALA A 75 8.49 -6.90 11.92
N ASP A 76 9.62 -6.49 12.50
CA ASP A 76 9.98 -5.08 12.71
C ASP A 76 10.16 -4.33 11.38
N CYS A 77 10.79 -4.97 10.39
CA CYS A 77 10.91 -4.42 9.05
C CYS A 77 9.52 -4.26 8.40
N ALA A 78 8.68 -5.30 8.43
CA ALA A 78 7.33 -5.23 7.87
C ALA A 78 6.49 -4.12 8.56
N LEU A 79 6.58 -3.99 9.88
CA LEU A 79 5.91 -2.93 10.63
C LEU A 79 6.41 -1.55 10.23
N GLU A 80 7.71 -1.38 10.00
CA GLU A 80 8.26 -0.11 9.55
C GLU A 80 7.77 0.27 8.15
N LEU A 81 7.65 -0.69 7.20
CA LEU A 81 7.08 -0.40 5.88
C LEU A 81 5.64 0.12 5.99
N ILE A 82 4.84 -0.41 6.90
CA ILE A 82 3.47 0.10 7.16
C ILE A 82 3.51 1.52 7.75
N ARG A 83 4.41 1.80 8.70
CA ARG A 83 4.59 3.14 9.26
C ARG A 83 5.02 4.16 8.20
N MET A 84 5.95 3.78 7.30
CA MET A 84 6.35 4.61 6.16
C MET A 84 5.20 4.83 5.17
N THR A 85 4.35 3.84 4.97
CA THR A 85 3.15 3.98 4.15
C THR A 85 2.21 5.02 4.73
N ASN A 86 1.94 4.99 6.03
CA ASN A 86 1.13 5.99 6.71
C ASN A 86 1.74 7.39 6.63
N LEU A 87 3.05 7.52 6.84
CA LEU A 87 3.78 8.78 6.67
C LEU A 87 3.66 9.31 5.23
N SER A 88 3.78 8.43 4.25
CA SER A 88 3.66 8.77 2.83
C SER A 88 2.26 9.29 2.48
N ILE A 89 1.21 8.67 3.01
CA ILE A 89 -0.18 9.11 2.84
C ILE A 89 -0.36 10.52 3.43
N GLN A 90 0.15 10.78 4.64
CA GLN A 90 0.10 12.11 5.27
C GLN A 90 0.84 13.16 4.43
N ALA A 91 2.04 12.84 3.94
CA ALA A 91 2.83 13.74 3.10
C ALA A 91 2.12 14.04 1.77
N LEU A 92 1.46 13.04 1.16
CA LEU A 92 0.68 13.19 -0.06
C LEU A 92 -0.57 14.07 0.16
N HIS A 93 -1.27 13.91 1.28
CA HIS A 93 -2.38 14.80 1.64
C HIS A 93 -1.92 16.27 1.73
N LEU A 94 -0.78 16.54 2.34
CA LEU A 94 -0.21 17.89 2.44
C LEU A 94 0.23 18.45 1.08
N ALA A 95 0.82 17.58 0.23
CA ALA A 95 1.42 18.02 -1.02
C ALA A 95 0.42 18.22 -2.15
N VAL A 96 -0.49 17.26 -2.37
CA VAL A 96 -1.28 17.15 -3.60
C VAL A 96 -2.78 16.95 -3.35
N ARG A 97 -3.21 16.85 -2.09
CA ARG A 97 -4.61 16.75 -1.65
C ARG A 97 -5.42 15.72 -2.44
N PRO A 98 -5.03 14.44 -2.44
CA PRO A 98 -5.78 13.42 -3.15
C PRO A 98 -7.11 13.13 -2.42
N GLU A 99 -8.09 12.64 -3.18
CA GLU A 99 -9.40 12.22 -2.66
C GLU A 99 -9.38 10.77 -2.16
N GLY A 100 -8.38 9.98 -2.59
CA GLY A 100 -8.21 8.60 -2.19
C GLY A 100 -6.85 8.04 -2.53
N PHE A 101 -6.62 6.77 -2.18
CA PHE A 101 -5.38 6.05 -2.46
C PHE A 101 -5.66 4.61 -2.87
N ASN A 102 -4.86 4.10 -3.82
CA ASN A 102 -4.67 2.67 -3.97
C ASN A 102 -3.33 2.30 -3.35
N VAL A 103 -3.35 1.40 -2.38
CA VAL A 103 -2.16 0.90 -1.68
C VAL A 103 -2.10 -0.61 -1.85
N GLY A 104 -0.95 -1.15 -2.25
CA GLY A 104 -0.83 -2.59 -2.48
C GLY A 104 0.55 -3.04 -2.92
N LEU A 105 0.71 -4.35 -3.03
CA LEU A 105 1.91 -5.06 -3.44
C LEU A 105 1.63 -5.88 -4.69
N ASN A 106 2.60 -5.94 -5.59
CA ASN A 106 2.61 -6.88 -6.70
C ASN A 106 3.60 -8.00 -6.37
N LEU A 107 3.09 -9.20 -6.09
CA LEU A 107 3.90 -10.37 -5.78
C LEU A 107 3.91 -11.34 -6.96
N GLY A 108 5.12 -11.65 -7.47
CA GLY A 108 5.32 -12.48 -8.64
C GLY A 108 5.05 -11.76 -9.97
N GLN A 109 5.57 -12.35 -11.05
CA GLN A 109 5.55 -11.75 -12.39
C GLN A 109 4.14 -11.54 -12.94
N VAL A 110 3.24 -12.48 -12.73
CA VAL A 110 1.86 -12.45 -13.25
C VAL A 110 0.99 -11.36 -12.60
N SER A 111 1.38 -10.85 -11.43
CA SER A 111 0.71 -9.73 -10.75
C SER A 111 1.04 -8.36 -11.37
N GLY A 112 1.94 -8.32 -12.35
CA GLY A 112 2.39 -7.09 -13.00
C GLY A 112 3.56 -6.41 -12.28
N ALA A 113 4.33 -7.12 -11.44
CA ALA A 113 5.55 -6.62 -10.83
C ALA A 113 6.59 -6.28 -11.91
N GLY A 114 6.96 -5.00 -12.04
CA GLY A 114 8.03 -4.58 -12.95
C GLY A 114 9.42 -5.02 -12.48
N ILE A 115 9.59 -5.17 -11.17
CA ILE A 115 10.78 -5.69 -10.49
C ILE A 115 10.29 -6.73 -9.49
N GLU A 116 10.27 -7.98 -9.93
CA GLU A 116 9.76 -9.10 -9.13
C GLU A 116 10.66 -9.46 -7.96
N ALA A 117 11.99 -9.33 -8.15
CA ALA A 117 12.99 -9.80 -7.20
C ALA A 117 13.13 -8.94 -5.95
N HIS A 118 12.52 -7.75 -5.90
CA HIS A 118 12.62 -6.84 -4.76
C HIS A 118 11.24 -6.31 -4.36
N LEU A 119 10.80 -6.68 -3.17
CA LEU A 119 9.52 -6.26 -2.60
C LEU A 119 9.40 -4.75 -2.55
N HIS A 120 8.27 -4.23 -3.01
CA HIS A 120 7.95 -2.81 -2.90
C HIS A 120 6.44 -2.61 -2.86
N LEU A 121 6.01 -1.76 -1.95
CA LEU A 121 4.62 -1.40 -1.73
C LEU A 121 4.31 -0.12 -2.50
N HIS A 122 3.26 -0.15 -3.31
CA HIS A 122 2.78 0.98 -4.10
C HIS A 122 1.82 1.84 -3.29
N ILE A 123 1.94 3.17 -3.41
CA ILE A 123 0.99 4.16 -2.91
C ILE A 123 0.65 5.09 -4.06
N VAL A 124 -0.55 4.93 -4.59
CA VAL A 124 -1.03 5.70 -5.75
C VAL A 124 -2.15 6.63 -5.31
N PRO A 125 -1.90 7.95 -5.27
CA PRO A 125 -2.95 8.92 -4.99
C PRO A 125 -3.97 8.97 -6.12
N ARG A 126 -5.25 9.18 -5.75
CA ARG A 126 -6.38 9.18 -6.68
C ARG A 126 -7.23 10.44 -6.51
N TRP A 127 -7.80 10.88 -7.63
CA TRP A 127 -8.75 12.00 -7.72
C TRP A 127 -9.94 11.60 -8.56
N ASN A 128 -11.08 12.21 -8.31
CA ASN A 128 -12.22 12.08 -9.21
C ASN A 128 -11.83 12.53 -10.62
N GLY A 129 -12.14 11.72 -11.64
CA GLY A 129 -11.76 12.00 -13.02
C GLY A 129 -10.28 11.86 -13.37
N ASP A 130 -9.44 11.26 -12.54
CA ASP A 130 -8.01 11.01 -12.81
C ASP A 130 -7.79 10.00 -13.96
N THR A 131 -8.82 9.30 -14.36
CA THR A 131 -8.87 8.47 -15.57
C THR A 131 -9.76 9.16 -16.60
N ASN A 132 -9.20 9.64 -17.69
CA ASN A 132 -9.92 10.33 -18.75
C ASN A 132 -9.85 9.55 -20.08
N PHE A 133 -10.59 10.01 -21.09
CA PHE A 133 -10.67 9.36 -22.39
C PHE A 133 -9.34 9.34 -23.18
N MET A 134 -8.35 10.17 -22.81
CA MET A 134 -7.04 10.21 -23.48
C MET A 134 -6.29 8.89 -23.34
N SER A 135 -6.46 8.18 -22.20
CA SER A 135 -5.90 6.84 -22.02
C SER A 135 -6.56 5.78 -22.92
N LEU A 136 -7.78 6.04 -23.38
CA LEU A 136 -8.53 5.16 -24.29
C LEU A 136 -8.22 5.45 -25.76
N LEU A 137 -8.11 6.74 -26.15
CA LEU A 137 -7.95 7.13 -27.54
C LEU A 137 -6.49 7.24 -28.01
N ALA A 138 -5.61 7.71 -27.13
CA ALA A 138 -4.22 7.98 -27.48
C ALA A 138 -3.22 7.14 -26.70
N GLU A 139 -3.70 6.19 -25.86
CA GLU A 139 -2.86 5.36 -24.99
C GLU A 139 -1.88 6.19 -24.13
N THR A 140 -2.23 7.46 -23.90
CA THR A 140 -1.39 8.47 -23.28
C THR A 140 -1.93 8.82 -21.90
N ARG A 141 -1.08 8.75 -20.88
CA ARG A 141 -1.35 9.34 -19.57
C ARG A 141 -0.78 10.74 -19.51
N VAL A 142 -1.64 11.69 -19.21
CA VAL A 142 -1.21 13.06 -18.92
C VAL A 142 -0.80 13.12 -17.45
N ILE A 143 0.51 13.30 -17.19
CA ILE A 143 1.02 13.60 -15.85
C ILE A 143 1.17 15.12 -15.79
N PRO A 144 0.33 15.82 -15.02
CA PRO A 144 0.23 17.28 -15.10
C PRO A 144 1.43 18.03 -14.49
N GLU A 145 2.31 17.36 -13.76
CA GLU A 145 3.44 18.00 -13.10
C GLU A 145 4.76 17.26 -13.41
N HIS A 146 5.83 18.03 -13.63
CA HIS A 146 7.15 17.49 -13.87
C HIS A 146 7.69 16.77 -12.62
N LEU A 147 8.25 15.57 -12.79
CA LEU A 147 8.68 14.66 -11.73
C LEU A 147 9.57 15.33 -10.65
N ARG A 148 10.50 16.22 -11.07
CA ARG A 148 11.38 16.95 -10.13
C ARG A 148 10.65 18.03 -9.34
N ALA A 149 9.59 18.63 -9.89
CA ALA A 149 8.75 19.59 -9.16
C ALA A 149 7.95 18.87 -8.09
N THR A 150 7.30 17.76 -8.45
CA THR A 150 6.59 16.89 -7.50
C THR A 150 7.53 16.37 -6.40
N TYR A 151 8.76 15.97 -6.75
CA TYR A 151 9.77 15.54 -5.76
C TYR A 151 10.06 16.62 -4.71
N ARG A 152 10.33 17.87 -5.14
CA ARG A 152 10.63 18.99 -4.22
C ARG A 152 9.46 19.28 -3.28
N LYS A 153 8.25 19.29 -3.82
CA LYS A 153 7.00 19.50 -3.08
C LYS A 153 6.78 18.40 -2.05
N LEU A 154 6.91 17.14 -2.44
CA LEU A 154 6.78 15.99 -1.55
C LEU A 154 7.86 15.98 -0.48
N ARG A 155 9.11 16.30 -0.81
CA ARG A 155 10.20 16.36 0.19
C ARG A 155 9.92 17.37 1.30
N ALA A 156 9.37 18.54 0.97
CA ALA A 156 8.93 19.51 1.97
C ALA A 156 7.79 18.96 2.84
N SER A 157 6.81 18.30 2.22
CA SER A 157 5.67 17.71 2.92
C SER A 157 6.07 16.55 3.83
N PHE A 158 7.05 15.72 3.44
CA PHE A 158 7.61 14.69 4.31
C PHE A 158 8.24 15.28 5.57
N ARG A 159 9.02 16.36 5.46
CA ARG A 159 9.59 17.07 6.62
C ARG A 159 8.48 17.56 7.56
N SER A 160 7.43 18.16 7.01
CA SER A 160 6.28 18.63 7.77
C SER A 160 5.49 17.50 8.43
N ALA A 161 5.32 16.37 7.76
CA ALA A 161 4.64 15.21 8.31
C ALA A 161 5.46 14.57 9.45
N LEU A 162 6.77 14.43 9.27
CA LEU A 162 7.68 13.90 10.30
C LEU A 162 7.67 14.77 11.57
N ALA A 163 7.65 16.10 11.42
CA ALA A 163 7.61 17.04 12.57
C ALA A 163 6.30 16.94 13.38
N LYS A 164 5.23 16.41 12.78
CA LYS A 164 3.92 16.22 13.44
C LYS A 164 3.76 14.84 14.09
N LEU A 165 4.67 13.90 13.84
CA LEU A 165 4.62 12.60 14.50
C LEU A 165 4.87 12.80 15.99
N PRO A 166 4.04 12.21 16.90
CA PRO A 166 4.33 12.22 18.31
C PRO A 166 5.69 11.56 18.53
N GLN A 167 6.58 12.22 19.26
CA GLN A 167 7.83 11.61 19.71
C GLN A 167 7.43 10.50 20.67
N THR A 168 7.32 9.28 20.17
CA THR A 168 7.10 8.10 21.02
C THR A 168 8.40 7.88 21.80
N ASN A 169 8.41 8.36 23.06
CA ASN A 169 9.32 7.84 24.06
C ASN A 169 9.17 6.32 24.06
N ALA A 170 10.26 5.61 23.83
CA ALA A 170 10.34 4.16 23.73
C ALA A 170 10.09 3.45 25.09
N GLN A 171 9.07 3.83 25.86
CA GLN A 171 8.73 3.25 27.15
C GLN A 171 7.25 3.46 27.56
N SER A 172 6.29 3.18 26.71
CA SER A 172 4.93 2.99 27.21
C SER A 172 4.35 1.73 26.61
N GLY A 173 4.48 0.63 27.36
CA GLY A 173 3.70 -0.57 27.12
C GLY A 173 2.21 -0.25 27.17
N HIS A 174 1.62 -0.08 26.00
CA HIS A 174 0.18 0.13 25.88
C HIS A 174 -0.53 -1.16 26.29
N ARG A 175 -0.92 -1.26 27.56
CA ARG A 175 -1.87 -2.29 28.02
C ARG A 175 -3.20 -2.03 27.30
N ILE A 176 -3.46 -2.86 26.31
CA ILE A 176 -4.82 -2.95 25.72
C ILE A 176 -5.74 -3.41 26.86
N ARG A 177 -6.57 -2.51 27.39
CA ARG A 177 -7.66 -2.88 28.29
C ARG A 177 -8.70 -3.63 27.46
N THR A 178 -8.63 -4.95 27.49
CA THR A 178 -9.74 -5.78 27.03
C THR A 178 -10.87 -5.62 28.04
N SER A 179 -11.89 -4.86 27.68
CA SER A 179 -13.15 -4.80 28.44
C SER A 179 -13.87 -6.14 28.25
N GLY A 180 -13.52 -7.12 29.06
CA GLY A 180 -14.18 -8.41 29.12
C GLY A 180 -15.59 -8.24 29.71
N ARG A 181 -16.59 -8.05 28.86
CA ARG A 181 -17.99 -8.34 29.19
C ARG A 181 -18.36 -9.61 28.44
N SER A 182 -18.18 -10.76 29.10
CA SER A 182 -18.81 -12.01 28.67
C SER A 182 -20.32 -11.91 28.85
N PRO A 183 -21.12 -12.22 27.82
CA PRO A 183 -22.56 -12.39 28.03
C PRO A 183 -22.78 -13.64 28.90
N ARG A 184 -23.39 -13.47 30.07
CA ARG A 184 -23.91 -14.60 30.87
C ARG A 184 -25.03 -15.27 30.06
N LEU A 185 -24.80 -16.51 29.64
CA LEU A 185 -25.87 -17.41 29.22
C LEU A 185 -26.80 -17.68 30.41
N GLY A 186 -27.98 -17.10 30.38
CA GLY A 186 -29.06 -17.44 31.31
C GLY A 186 -29.62 -18.81 30.99
N THR A 187 -29.37 -19.77 31.87
CA THR A 187 -30.07 -21.07 31.90
C THR A 187 -31.49 -20.85 32.38
N LYS A 188 -32.50 -21.11 31.55
CA LYS A 188 -33.89 -21.24 31.95
C LYS A 188 -34.14 -22.67 32.47
N PRO A 189 -34.85 -22.86 33.58
CA PRO A 189 -35.21 -24.19 34.06
C PRO A 189 -36.38 -24.77 33.26
N THR A 190 -36.23 -26.00 32.87
CA THR A 190 -37.28 -26.86 32.27
C THR A 190 -38.22 -27.31 33.35
N THR A 191 -39.50 -26.93 33.29
CA THR A 191 -40.58 -27.64 33.94
C THR A 191 -41.38 -28.40 32.88
N GLY A 192 -41.38 -29.73 33.01
CA GLY A 192 -42.15 -30.62 32.18
C GLY A 192 -43.65 -30.60 32.52
N ARG A 193 -44.43 -30.99 31.56
CA ARG A 193 -45.55 -31.90 31.70
C ARG A 193 -46.10 -32.25 30.29
N GLY A 194 -46.22 -33.57 30.10
CA GLY A 194 -46.64 -34.19 28.89
C GLY A 194 -48.15 -33.99 28.56
N ARG A 195 -48.47 -34.31 27.35
CA ARG A 195 -49.64 -35.11 26.97
C ARG A 195 -49.57 -35.56 25.50
N SER A 196 -49.80 -36.84 25.37
CA SER A 196 -50.12 -37.66 24.24
C SER A 196 -51.27 -37.13 23.36
N ALA A 197 -51.13 -37.28 22.02
CA ALA A 197 -52.22 -37.75 21.09
C ALA A 197 -51.63 -37.78 19.66
N ARG A 198 -51.40 -38.90 19.17
CA ARG A 198 -51.95 -39.80 18.16
C ARG A 198 -52.54 -39.16 16.89
N ARG A 199 -52.15 -39.83 15.77
CA ARG A 199 -52.78 -39.96 14.43
C ARG A 199 -52.62 -38.78 13.49
N SER A 200 -52.41 -38.99 12.20
CA SER A 200 -52.50 -40.15 11.29
C SER A 200 -51.88 -39.76 9.95
N ALA A 201 -51.45 -40.79 9.24
CA ALA A 201 -50.97 -40.76 7.87
C ALA A 201 -51.93 -40.19 6.85
N LYS A 202 -51.41 -39.61 5.77
CA LYS A 202 -51.92 -39.90 4.41
C LYS A 202 -50.89 -39.52 3.35
N THR A 203 -50.60 -40.43 2.55
CA THR A 203 -50.00 -40.69 1.26
C THR A 203 -50.46 -39.73 0.16
N ASN A 204 -49.51 -39.35 -0.65
CA ASN A 204 -49.37 -39.31 -2.13
C ASN A 204 -50.54 -38.77 -3.01
N PRO A 205 -50.28 -38.41 -4.26
CA PRO A 205 -49.22 -38.80 -5.20
C PRO A 205 -48.20 -37.73 -5.55
#